data_6e2a65016e057a25110caffb1c6fc09b
#
_entry.id   6e2a65016e057a25110caffb1c6fc09b
#
_cell.length_a   1.000
_cell.length_b   1.000
_cell.length_c   1.000
_cell.angle_alpha   90.00
_cell.angle_beta   90.00
_cell.angle_gamma   90.00
#
_symmetry.space_group_name_H-M   'P 1'
#
loop_
_entity.id
_entity.type
_entity.pdbx_description
1 polymer ?
#
loop_
_entity_poly.entity_id
_entity_poly.type
_entity_poly.pdbx_seq_one_letter_code
_entity_poly.pdbx_strand_id
1 'polypeptide(L)'
;MRRKFVDARRLLENVEEQRSQVSRLRRSVQQLEEKCTGGTSRYGWKTTTDGTSQEELWAKLCDRREALKRQEANLQETERLMSQWIDQLPRPRWRMVLRCRYLDGMSMQEITEELTRATGREFSVYQIYRLHSAALAAAEELWIVS
;
A
#
# COMPACT_ATOMS: atom_id res chain seq x y z
N MET A 1 15.64 -21.98 -19.54
CA MET A 1 15.30 -20.92 -18.56
C MET A 1 14.63 -21.51 -17.34
N ARG A 2 15.15 -21.17 -16.18
CA ARG A 2 14.48 -21.57 -14.93
C ARG A 2 13.25 -20.71 -14.73
N ARG A 3 12.11 -21.33 -14.56
CA ARG A 3 10.89 -20.64 -14.14
C ARG A 3 10.98 -20.42 -12.65
N LYS A 4 10.78 -19.20 -12.23
CA LYS A 4 10.71 -18.87 -10.81
C LYS A 4 9.25 -18.74 -10.42
N PHE A 5 8.87 -19.45 -9.40
CA PHE A 5 7.57 -19.25 -8.78
C PHE A 5 7.60 -17.93 -8.06
N VAL A 6 6.57 -17.15 -8.29
CA VAL A 6 6.37 -15.92 -7.54
C VAL A 6 5.70 -16.33 -6.23
N ASP A 7 6.33 -15.96 -5.14
CA ASP A 7 5.69 -16.12 -3.84
C ASP A 7 4.59 -15.06 -3.72
N ALA A 8 3.38 -15.46 -4.05
CA ALA A 8 2.24 -14.55 -4.09
C ALA A 8 2.01 -13.87 -2.75
N ARG A 9 2.10 -14.62 -1.66
CA ARG A 9 1.93 -14.06 -0.32
C ARG A 9 2.96 -12.98 -0.04
N ARG A 10 4.20 -13.24 -0.37
CA ARG A 10 5.31 -12.30 -0.14
C ARG A 10 5.15 -11.02 -0.95
N LEU A 11 4.72 -11.15 -2.21
CA LEU A 11 4.45 -10.00 -3.06
C LEU A 11 3.31 -9.14 -2.51
N LEU A 12 2.24 -9.80 -2.07
CA LEU A 12 1.07 -9.12 -1.54
C LEU A 12 1.39 -8.42 -0.21
N GLU A 13 2.14 -9.07 0.66
CA GLU A 13 2.63 -8.47 1.90
C GLU A 13 3.55 -7.27 1.62
N ASN A 14 4.34 -7.36 0.57
CA ASN A 14 5.24 -6.29 0.15
C ASN A 14 4.48 -5.02 -0.27
N VAL A 15 3.33 -5.16 -0.92
CA VAL A 15 2.46 -4.03 -1.26
C VAL A 15 1.97 -3.33 0.00
N GLU A 16 1.56 -4.06 1.01
CA GLU A 16 1.13 -3.50 2.29
C GLU A 16 2.26 -2.73 2.97
N GLU A 17 3.47 -3.29 2.95
CA GLU A 17 4.66 -2.63 3.48
C GLU A 17 4.97 -1.33 2.72
N GLN A 18 4.92 -1.36 1.40
CA GLN A 18 5.12 -0.17 0.58
C GLN A 18 4.10 0.92 0.88
N ARG A 19 2.83 0.56 1.08
CA ARG A 19 1.79 1.51 1.47
C ARG A 19 2.08 2.15 2.82
N SER A 20 2.53 1.35 3.78
CA SER A 20 2.90 1.84 5.10
C SER A 20 4.06 2.83 5.02
N GLN A 21 5.05 2.53 4.20
CA GLN A 21 6.19 3.42 3.97
C GLN A 21 5.76 4.74 3.34
N VAL A 22 4.90 4.69 2.33
CA VAL A 22 4.35 5.88 1.69
C VAL A 22 3.55 6.73 2.70
N SER A 23 2.72 6.10 3.51
CA SER A 23 1.93 6.80 4.54
C SER A 23 2.82 7.49 5.56
N ARG A 24 3.87 6.81 6.03
CA ARG A 24 4.82 7.39 6.99
C ARG A 24 5.58 8.58 6.37
N LEU A 25 5.98 8.43 5.12
CA LEU A 25 6.71 9.47 4.41
C LEU A 25 5.83 10.69 4.13
N ARG A 26 4.57 10.47 3.75
CA ARG A 26 3.57 11.53 3.62
C ARG A 26 3.41 12.33 4.91
N ARG A 27 3.32 11.63 6.01
CA ARG A 27 3.18 12.24 7.33
C ARG A 27 4.41 13.06 7.68
N SER A 28 5.60 12.52 7.38
CA SER A 28 6.87 13.21 7.59
C SER A 28 6.95 14.50 6.76
N VAL A 29 6.53 14.45 5.49
CA VAL A 29 6.47 15.63 4.62
C VAL A 29 5.52 16.67 5.19
N GLN A 30 4.34 16.26 5.62
CA GLN A 30 3.35 17.16 6.21
C GLN A 30 3.88 17.86 7.45
N GLN A 31 4.55 17.12 8.34
CA GLN A 31 5.15 17.68 9.55
C GLN A 31 6.24 18.71 9.21
N LEU A 32 7.07 18.41 8.21
CA LEU A 32 8.10 19.36 7.78
C LEU A 32 7.49 20.60 7.13
N GLU A 33 6.43 20.45 6.35
CA GLU A 33 5.71 21.59 5.77
C GLU A 33 5.16 22.51 6.86
N GLU A 34 4.57 21.93 7.90
CA GLU A 34 4.07 22.70 9.03
C GLU A 34 5.18 23.47 9.74
N LYS A 35 6.34 22.85 9.94
CA LYS A 35 7.50 23.51 10.54
C LYS A 35 8.05 24.62 9.67
N CYS A 36 8.03 24.44 8.35
CA CYS A 36 8.55 25.43 7.43
C CYS A 36 7.62 26.64 7.24
N THR A 37 6.32 26.44 7.36
CA THR A 37 5.33 27.48 7.01
C THR A 37 4.51 27.97 8.20
N GLY A 38 4.09 27.09 9.08
CA GLY A 38 3.15 27.42 10.15
C GLY A 38 3.79 27.96 11.41
N GLY A 39 4.74 27.23 11.94
CA GLY A 39 5.34 27.53 13.22
C GLY A 39 6.32 28.69 13.25
N THR A 40 6.84 29.07 12.10
CA THR A 40 7.89 30.09 11.99
C THR A 40 7.37 31.48 11.61
N SER A 41 6.15 31.58 11.15
CA SER A 41 5.58 32.84 10.65
C SER A 41 5.56 33.96 11.70
N ARG A 42 5.39 33.60 12.96
CA ARG A 42 5.33 34.55 14.08
C ARG A 42 6.70 35.08 14.51
N TYR A 43 7.71 34.23 14.43
CA TYR A 43 9.05 34.54 14.92
C TYR A 43 10.08 34.65 13.81
N GLY A 44 9.64 34.60 12.58
CA GLY A 44 10.47 34.67 11.41
C GLY A 44 11.34 33.45 11.18
N TRP A 45 12.50 33.68 10.69
CA TRP A 45 13.47 32.74 10.15
C TRP A 45 14.43 32.18 11.17
N LYS A 46 14.13 32.27 12.43
CA LYS A 46 15.01 31.79 13.48
C LYS A 46 15.01 30.27 13.54
N THR A 47 15.94 29.72 14.29
CA THR A 47 16.01 28.28 14.52
C THR A 47 14.75 27.78 15.21
N THR A 48 14.39 26.52 14.91
CA THR A 48 13.30 25.83 15.55
C THR A 48 13.69 25.42 16.97
N THR A 49 12.75 24.90 17.75
CA THR A 49 12.98 24.45 19.13
C THR A 49 14.04 23.34 19.24
N ASP A 50 14.28 22.60 18.17
CA ASP A 50 15.32 21.56 18.13
C ASP A 50 16.67 22.08 17.63
N GLY A 51 16.80 23.38 17.37
CA GLY A 51 18.03 23.99 16.89
C GLY A 51 18.27 23.91 15.39
N THR A 52 17.33 23.36 14.63
CA THR A 52 17.45 23.23 13.19
C THR A 52 17.19 24.57 12.50
N SER A 53 18.07 24.98 11.57
CA SER A 53 17.89 26.21 10.80
C SER A 53 16.77 26.06 9.77
N GLN A 54 16.24 27.18 9.33
CA GLN A 54 15.20 27.23 8.29
C GLN A 54 15.69 26.61 6.98
N GLU A 55 16.93 26.89 6.61
CA GLU A 55 17.52 26.31 5.39
C GLU A 55 17.63 24.79 5.46
N GLU A 56 18.03 24.26 6.61
CA GLU A 56 18.10 22.81 6.83
C GLU A 56 16.73 22.17 6.76
N LEU A 57 15.70 22.82 7.29
CA LEU A 57 14.33 22.33 7.21
C LEU A 57 13.84 22.27 5.77
N TRP A 58 14.10 23.32 5.00
CA TRP A 58 13.71 23.34 3.59
C TRP A 58 14.44 22.28 2.78
N ALA A 59 15.73 22.04 3.05
CA ALA A 59 16.50 21.01 2.39
C ALA A 59 15.93 19.62 2.71
N LYS A 60 15.62 19.36 3.98
CA LYS A 60 14.99 18.11 4.39
C LYS A 60 13.62 17.92 3.72
N LEU A 61 12.83 18.97 3.63
CA LEU A 61 11.51 18.92 3.00
C LEU A 61 11.63 18.57 1.53
N CYS A 62 12.56 19.18 0.80
CA CYS A 62 12.80 18.90 -0.60
C CYS A 62 13.20 17.42 -0.80
N ASP A 63 14.13 16.94 0.02
CA ASP A 63 14.59 15.55 -0.05
C ASP A 63 13.45 14.56 0.24
N ARG A 64 12.63 14.86 1.24
CA ARG A 64 11.50 14.01 1.61
C ARG A 64 10.42 13.99 0.54
N ARG A 65 10.16 15.14 -0.08
CA ARG A 65 9.20 15.24 -1.20
C ARG A 65 9.65 14.40 -2.40
N GLU A 66 10.93 14.43 -2.72
CA GLU A 66 11.49 13.62 -3.80
C GLU A 66 11.40 12.13 -3.48
N ALA A 67 11.74 11.76 -2.24
CA ALA A 67 11.63 10.37 -1.79
C ALA A 67 10.17 9.90 -1.85
N LEU A 68 9.23 10.75 -1.44
CA LEU A 68 7.80 10.44 -1.49
C LEU A 68 7.33 10.20 -2.93
N LYS A 69 7.74 11.05 -3.86
CA LYS A 69 7.41 10.89 -5.28
C LYS A 69 7.89 9.54 -5.82
N ARG A 70 9.12 9.17 -5.51
CA ARG A 70 9.69 7.88 -5.95
C ARG A 70 8.93 6.71 -5.34
N GLN A 71 8.64 6.79 -4.05
CA GLN A 71 7.90 5.72 -3.34
C GLN A 71 6.48 5.57 -3.88
N GLU A 72 5.80 6.69 -4.14
CA GLU A 72 4.46 6.65 -4.72
C GLU A 72 4.46 6.06 -6.13
N ALA A 73 5.44 6.41 -6.95
CA ALA A 73 5.57 5.85 -8.30
C ALA A 73 5.84 4.35 -8.25
N ASN A 74 6.70 3.90 -7.35
CA ASN A 74 7.00 2.48 -7.15
C ASN A 74 5.75 1.72 -6.69
N LEU A 75 5.00 2.30 -5.76
CA LEU A 75 3.76 1.70 -5.27
C LEU A 75 2.72 1.56 -6.39
N GLN A 76 2.53 2.60 -7.19
CA GLN A 76 1.61 2.56 -8.32
C GLN A 76 1.98 1.45 -9.31
N GLU A 77 3.26 1.32 -9.63
CA GLU A 77 3.73 0.27 -10.54
C GLU A 77 3.50 -1.11 -9.95
N THR A 78 3.78 -1.29 -8.67
CA THR A 78 3.53 -2.56 -7.97
C THR A 78 2.04 -2.90 -7.99
N GLU A 79 1.19 -1.94 -7.67
CA GLU A 79 -0.26 -2.14 -7.70
C GLU A 79 -0.77 -2.48 -9.10
N ARG A 80 -0.21 -1.87 -10.13
CA ARG A 80 -0.57 -2.16 -11.51
C ARG A 80 -0.24 -3.60 -11.88
N LEU A 81 0.96 -4.06 -11.54
CA LEU A 81 1.39 -5.45 -11.77
C LEU A 81 0.54 -6.43 -10.99
N MET A 82 0.26 -6.12 -9.74
CA MET A 82 -0.59 -6.94 -8.88
C MET A 82 -2.00 -7.08 -9.44
N SER A 83 -2.56 -5.98 -9.92
CA SER A 83 -3.87 -5.98 -10.54
C SER A 83 -3.92 -6.91 -11.75
N GLN A 84 -2.88 -6.87 -12.60
CA GLN A 84 -2.77 -7.77 -13.74
C GLN A 84 -2.67 -9.24 -13.33
N TRP A 85 -1.89 -9.53 -12.30
CA TRP A 85 -1.74 -10.91 -11.81
C TRP A 85 -3.02 -11.44 -11.18
N ILE A 86 -3.70 -10.62 -10.39
CA ILE A 86 -4.99 -10.99 -9.78
C ILE A 86 -6.01 -11.30 -10.86
N ASP A 87 -6.03 -10.53 -11.95
CA ASP A 87 -6.95 -10.75 -13.06
C ASP A 87 -6.75 -12.11 -13.77
N GLN A 88 -5.59 -12.74 -13.60
CA GLN A 88 -5.33 -14.07 -14.15
C GLN A 88 -6.01 -15.20 -13.36
N LEU A 89 -6.45 -14.93 -12.15
CA LEU A 89 -7.13 -15.96 -11.34
C LEU A 89 -8.46 -16.35 -11.97
N PRO A 90 -8.77 -17.66 -12.04
CA PRO A 90 -9.95 -18.11 -12.77
C PRO A 90 -11.28 -17.87 -12.07
N ARG A 91 -11.29 -17.75 -10.75
CA ARG A 91 -12.53 -17.58 -10.00
C ARG A 91 -12.77 -16.13 -9.59
N PRO A 92 -13.95 -15.59 -9.90
CA PRO A 92 -14.25 -14.19 -9.57
C PRO A 92 -14.15 -13.86 -8.08
N ARG A 93 -14.54 -14.79 -7.21
CA ARG A 93 -14.45 -14.58 -5.76
C ARG A 93 -13.01 -14.46 -5.27
N TRP A 94 -12.12 -15.25 -5.86
CA TRP A 94 -10.69 -15.15 -5.54
C TRP A 94 -10.12 -13.80 -5.94
N ARG A 95 -10.46 -13.35 -7.15
CA ARG A 95 -10.03 -12.02 -7.61
C ARG A 95 -10.54 -10.93 -6.69
N MET A 96 -11.80 -10.99 -6.31
CA MET A 96 -12.43 -10.00 -5.46
C MET A 96 -11.78 -9.94 -4.07
N VAL A 97 -11.56 -11.08 -3.44
CA VAL A 97 -10.93 -11.14 -2.11
C VAL A 97 -9.51 -10.56 -2.14
N LEU A 98 -8.70 -10.97 -3.11
CA LEU A 98 -7.33 -10.46 -3.20
C LEU A 98 -7.29 -8.97 -3.53
N ARG A 99 -8.16 -8.52 -4.42
CA ARG A 99 -8.27 -7.10 -4.75
C ARG A 99 -8.67 -6.26 -3.55
N CYS A 100 -9.71 -6.68 -2.84
CA CYS A 100 -10.17 -5.97 -1.66
C CYS A 100 -9.10 -5.93 -0.57
N ARG A 101 -8.44 -7.04 -0.33
CA ARG A 101 -7.44 -7.13 0.74
C ARG A 101 -6.17 -6.34 0.42
N TYR A 102 -5.62 -6.51 -0.77
CA TYR A 102 -4.27 -6.02 -1.07
C TYR A 102 -4.24 -4.75 -1.91
N LEU A 103 -5.23 -4.49 -2.73
CA LEU A 103 -5.30 -3.24 -3.50
C LEU A 103 -6.14 -2.17 -2.79
N ASP A 104 -7.24 -2.57 -2.16
CA ASP A 104 -8.12 -1.62 -1.48
C ASP A 104 -7.85 -1.49 0.01
N GLY A 105 -7.00 -2.36 0.57
CA GLY A 105 -6.60 -2.29 1.97
C GLY A 105 -7.69 -2.63 2.97
N MET A 106 -8.67 -3.42 2.58
CA MET A 106 -9.79 -3.80 3.45
C MET A 106 -9.39 -4.85 4.47
N SER A 107 -9.99 -4.79 5.65
CA SER A 107 -9.91 -5.85 6.65
C SER A 107 -10.76 -7.04 6.20
N MET A 108 -10.54 -8.19 6.83
CA MET A 108 -11.35 -9.39 6.52
C MET A 108 -12.83 -9.16 6.81
N GLN A 109 -13.15 -8.40 7.84
CA GLN A 109 -14.53 -8.04 8.17
C GLN A 109 -15.16 -7.17 7.06
N GLU A 110 -14.43 -6.17 6.60
CA GLU A 110 -14.88 -5.30 5.52
C GLU A 110 -15.09 -6.07 4.21
N ILE A 111 -14.21 -7.03 3.92
CA ILE A 111 -14.34 -7.90 2.75
C ILE A 111 -15.60 -8.77 2.87
N THR A 112 -15.86 -9.29 4.06
CA THR A 112 -17.07 -10.08 4.32
C THR A 112 -18.33 -9.29 3.98
N GLU A 113 -18.40 -8.05 4.45
CA GLU A 113 -19.52 -7.15 4.19
C GLU A 113 -19.63 -6.82 2.69
N GLU A 114 -18.51 -6.56 2.05
CA GLU A 114 -18.47 -6.24 0.62
C GLU A 114 -18.92 -7.41 -0.25
N LEU A 115 -18.45 -8.62 0.04
CA LEU A 115 -18.86 -9.81 -0.70
C LEU A 115 -20.36 -10.11 -0.49
N THR A 116 -20.83 -9.97 0.72
CA THR A 116 -22.25 -10.17 1.03
C THR A 116 -23.11 -9.19 0.21
N ARG A 117 -22.71 -7.93 0.16
CA ARG A 117 -23.42 -6.92 -0.61
C ARG A 117 -23.36 -7.18 -2.11
N ALA A 118 -22.17 -7.50 -2.62
CA ALA A 118 -21.96 -7.67 -4.07
C ALA A 118 -22.62 -8.92 -4.64
N THR A 119 -22.69 -10.01 -3.86
CA THR A 119 -23.23 -11.29 -4.34
C THR A 119 -24.66 -11.55 -3.90
N GLY A 120 -25.16 -10.81 -2.92
CA GLY A 120 -26.45 -11.07 -2.30
C GLY A 120 -26.49 -12.31 -1.42
N ARG A 121 -25.36 -12.96 -1.21
CA ARG A 121 -25.23 -14.12 -0.33
C ARG A 121 -24.55 -13.73 0.97
N GLU A 122 -25.01 -14.32 2.05
CA GLU A 122 -24.39 -14.10 3.36
C GLU A 122 -23.09 -14.89 3.50
N PHE A 123 -22.01 -14.19 3.80
CA PHE A 123 -20.69 -14.80 4.06
C PHE A 123 -20.31 -14.57 5.52
N SER A 124 -19.66 -15.58 6.11
CA SER A 124 -19.01 -15.42 7.40
C SER A 124 -17.55 -15.02 7.20
N VAL A 125 -16.96 -14.38 8.22
CA VAL A 125 -15.52 -14.04 8.20
C VAL A 125 -14.68 -15.30 7.96
N TYR A 126 -15.07 -16.42 8.55
CA TYR A 126 -14.39 -17.71 8.36
C TYR A 126 -14.35 -18.13 6.90
N GLN A 127 -15.47 -17.98 6.18
CA GLN A 127 -15.52 -18.28 4.76
C GLN A 127 -14.60 -17.38 3.94
N ILE A 128 -14.48 -16.11 4.33
CA ILE A 128 -13.57 -15.19 3.67
C ILE A 128 -12.11 -15.57 3.90
N TYR A 129 -11.74 -15.98 5.11
CA TYR A 129 -10.40 -16.52 5.36
C TYR A 129 -10.09 -17.74 4.50
N ARG A 130 -11.05 -18.61 4.31
CA ARG A 130 -10.90 -19.80 3.46
C ARG A 130 -10.74 -19.41 1.99
N LEU A 131 -11.53 -18.46 1.50
CA LEU A 131 -11.42 -17.94 0.13
C LEU A 131 -10.05 -17.27 -0.08
N HIS A 132 -9.60 -16.52 0.90
CA HIS A 132 -8.30 -15.86 0.86
C HIS A 132 -7.17 -16.89 0.75
N SER A 133 -7.19 -17.92 1.57
CA SER A 133 -6.18 -19.00 1.53
C SER A 133 -6.20 -19.73 0.19
N ALA A 134 -7.38 -20.04 -0.33
CA ALA A 134 -7.51 -20.70 -1.62
C ALA A 134 -7.01 -19.81 -2.77
N ALA A 135 -7.32 -18.52 -2.72
CA ALA A 135 -6.88 -17.56 -3.72
C ALA A 135 -5.35 -17.40 -3.72
N LEU A 136 -4.73 -17.35 -2.53
CA LEU A 136 -3.27 -17.29 -2.42
C LEU A 136 -2.62 -18.55 -2.99
N ALA A 137 -3.15 -19.73 -2.68
CA ALA A 137 -2.63 -20.98 -3.20
C ALA A 137 -2.75 -21.04 -4.73
N ALA A 138 -3.87 -20.60 -5.28
CA ALA A 138 -4.07 -20.53 -6.73
C ALA A 138 -3.10 -19.54 -7.39
N ALA A 139 -2.88 -18.40 -6.74
CA ALA A 139 -1.93 -17.38 -7.23
C ALA A 139 -0.51 -17.93 -7.26
N GLU A 140 -0.09 -18.66 -6.24
CA GLU A 140 1.24 -19.27 -6.20
C GLU A 140 1.46 -20.25 -7.33
N GLU A 141 0.42 -20.97 -7.76
CA GLU A 141 0.51 -21.89 -8.89
C GLU A 141 0.56 -21.17 -10.24
N LEU A 142 -0.19 -20.08 -10.37
CA LEU A 142 -0.32 -19.36 -11.65
C LEU A 142 0.80 -18.36 -11.90
N TRP A 143 1.28 -17.70 -10.85
CA TRP A 143 2.25 -16.62 -10.99
C TRP A 143 3.66 -17.20 -11.11
N ILE A 144 4.09 -17.38 -12.33
CA ILE A 144 5.42 -17.87 -12.65
C ILE A 144 6.16 -16.77 -13.39
N VAL A 145 7.35 -16.44 -12.91
CA VAL A 145 8.24 -15.48 -13.56
C VAL A 145 9.34 -16.26 -14.29
N SER A 146 9.44 -16.01 -15.57
CA SER A 146 10.49 -16.60 -16.38
C SER A 146 11.78 -15.79 -16.35
#